data_24526fc5f2323309f76b81a6a235e012
#
_entry.id   24526fc5f2323309f76b81a6a235e012
#
_cell.length_a   1.000
_cell.length_b   1.000
_cell.length_c   1.000
_cell.angle_alpha   90.00
_cell.angle_beta   90.00
_cell.angle_gamma   90.00
#
_symmetry.space_group_name_H-M   'P 1'
#
loop_
_entity.id
_entity.type
_entity.pdbx_description
1 polymer ?
#
loop_
_entity_poly.entity_id
_entity_poly.type
_entity_poly.pdbx_seq_one_letter_code
_entity_poly.pdbx_strand_id
1 'polypeptide(L)'
;MTFAGFGEHAVEFYDGLMADNSKPYWDDNLAVYRADVRAPMEALLAELAPEFGPGFAEGKVFRPHRDVRFAADKSPYKTHCGAVIEQGRGGGAYYVELSSAGLRAGGGCFHLASDQLARFRQAVDTDIHGKALEKILASLRKTGWEIKGDALKTKPRGFAEDHPRLDLLRYRSVYAVRSWEPDDTLHERACLDRVRKAWRQVRAFNEWAHDRVGPSENPRR
;
A
#
# COMPACT_ATOMS: atom_id res chain seq x y z
N MET A 1 9.65 -2.73 -20.79
CA MET A 1 10.14 -4.06 -20.36
C MET A 1 8.93 -4.85 -19.92
N THR A 2 8.79 -6.12 -20.32
CA THR A 2 7.64 -6.96 -19.93
C THR A 2 7.95 -7.65 -18.59
N PHE A 3 7.00 -7.69 -17.66
CA PHE A 3 7.17 -8.39 -16.39
C PHE A 3 7.14 -9.91 -16.62
N ALA A 4 8.15 -10.61 -16.15
CA ALA A 4 8.27 -12.07 -16.29
C ALA A 4 8.24 -12.81 -14.94
N GLY A 5 8.27 -12.09 -13.84
CA GLY A 5 8.43 -12.55 -12.46
C GLY A 5 9.53 -11.75 -11.78
N PHE A 6 9.61 -11.85 -10.46
CA PHE A 6 10.78 -11.40 -9.70
C PHE A 6 11.93 -12.39 -9.92
N GLY A 7 13.17 -11.92 -9.79
CA GLY A 7 14.33 -12.78 -9.96
C GLY A 7 14.44 -13.85 -8.87
N GLU A 8 15.20 -14.90 -9.17
CA GLU A 8 15.37 -16.06 -8.28
C GLU A 8 15.87 -15.71 -6.89
N HIS A 9 16.75 -14.70 -6.79
CA HIS A 9 17.35 -14.28 -5.51
C HIS A 9 16.61 -13.13 -4.82
N ALA A 10 15.42 -12.74 -5.28
CA ALA A 10 14.70 -11.58 -4.77
C ALA A 10 14.30 -11.71 -3.29
N VAL A 11 13.90 -12.89 -2.84
CA VAL A 11 13.54 -13.19 -1.45
C VAL A 11 14.80 -13.30 -0.59
N GLU A 12 15.79 -14.08 -1.05
CA GLU A 12 17.07 -14.27 -0.35
C GLU A 12 17.82 -12.96 -0.11
N PHE A 13 17.76 -12.02 -1.06
CA PHE A 13 18.30 -10.69 -0.90
C PHE A 13 17.75 -9.99 0.35
N TYR A 14 16.45 -10.11 0.62
CA TYR A 14 15.84 -9.51 1.81
C TYR A 14 16.09 -10.30 3.07
N ASP A 15 16.22 -11.61 3.02
CA ASP A 15 16.65 -12.42 4.17
C ASP A 15 18.05 -12.01 4.63
N GLY A 16 18.99 -11.90 3.69
CA GLY A 16 20.33 -11.42 3.99
C GLY A 16 20.36 -9.97 4.48
N LEU A 17 19.55 -9.08 3.90
CA LEU A 17 19.44 -7.69 4.36
C LEU A 17 18.81 -7.56 5.75
N MET A 18 17.94 -8.49 6.14
CA MET A 18 17.41 -8.55 7.52
C MET A 18 18.46 -9.01 8.51
N ALA A 19 19.36 -9.93 8.12
CA ALA A 19 20.45 -10.41 8.94
C ALA A 19 21.57 -9.36 9.07
N ASP A 20 21.91 -8.66 7.99
CA ASP A 20 22.94 -7.62 7.92
C ASP A 20 22.45 -6.39 7.14
N ASN A 21 21.79 -5.45 7.83
CA ASN A 21 21.32 -4.20 7.20
C ASN A 21 22.45 -3.14 7.18
N SER A 22 23.55 -3.46 6.50
CA SER A 22 24.73 -2.62 6.40
C SER A 22 25.01 -2.13 4.98
N LYS A 23 25.84 -1.08 4.86
CA LYS A 23 26.29 -0.61 3.57
C LYS A 23 27.16 -1.64 2.81
N PRO A 24 28.09 -2.38 3.44
CA PRO A 24 28.81 -3.46 2.76
C PRO A 24 27.87 -4.50 2.14
N TYR A 25 26.94 -5.05 2.90
CA TYR A 25 25.96 -6.01 2.35
C TYR A 25 25.21 -5.45 1.15
N TRP A 26 24.75 -4.20 1.27
CA TRP A 26 24.03 -3.54 0.19
C TRP A 26 24.87 -3.38 -1.08
N ASP A 27 26.11 -2.90 -0.93
CA ASP A 27 27.00 -2.66 -2.07
C ASP A 27 27.36 -3.96 -2.79
N ASP A 28 27.61 -5.04 -2.03
CA ASP A 28 27.93 -6.38 -2.57
C ASP A 28 26.73 -7.02 -3.30
N ASN A 29 25.48 -6.73 -2.86
CA ASN A 29 24.26 -7.31 -3.44
C ASN A 29 23.47 -6.33 -4.31
N LEU A 30 24.02 -5.16 -4.63
CA LEU A 30 23.31 -4.13 -5.41
C LEU A 30 22.89 -4.61 -6.81
N ALA A 31 23.69 -5.48 -7.44
CA ALA A 31 23.35 -6.06 -8.74
C ALA A 31 22.12 -6.96 -8.67
N VAL A 32 22.02 -7.78 -7.63
CA VAL A 32 20.85 -8.64 -7.35
C VAL A 32 19.62 -7.77 -7.09
N TYR A 33 19.73 -6.76 -6.21
CA TYR A 33 18.62 -5.85 -5.98
C TYR A 33 18.10 -5.20 -7.26
N ARG A 34 18.98 -4.76 -8.14
CA ARG A 34 18.59 -4.11 -9.40
C ARG A 34 17.93 -5.07 -10.38
N ALA A 35 18.50 -6.25 -10.55
CA ALA A 35 18.05 -7.23 -11.54
C ALA A 35 16.80 -8.00 -11.06
N ASP A 36 16.81 -8.46 -9.81
CA ASP A 36 15.83 -9.42 -9.31
C ASP A 36 14.66 -8.76 -8.59
N VAL A 37 14.85 -7.54 -8.09
CA VAL A 37 13.82 -6.83 -7.31
C VAL A 37 13.34 -5.57 -8.01
N ARG A 38 14.25 -4.61 -8.27
CA ARG A 38 13.88 -3.26 -8.71
C ARG A 38 13.31 -3.22 -10.11
N ALA A 39 14.02 -3.80 -11.08
CA ALA A 39 13.58 -3.81 -12.47
C ALA A 39 12.29 -4.61 -12.68
N PRO A 40 12.09 -5.81 -12.08
CA PRO A 40 10.80 -6.49 -12.10
C PRO A 40 9.67 -5.66 -11.47
N MET A 41 9.89 -4.99 -10.32
CA MET A 41 8.86 -4.15 -9.71
C MET A 41 8.45 -2.99 -10.62
N GLU A 42 9.39 -2.36 -11.30
CA GLU A 42 9.12 -1.30 -12.29
C GLU A 42 8.32 -1.84 -13.49
N ALA A 43 8.68 -3.03 -13.99
CA ALA A 43 7.96 -3.68 -15.08
C ALA A 43 6.52 -4.06 -14.68
N LEU A 44 6.34 -4.58 -13.44
CA LEU A 44 5.03 -4.90 -12.87
C LEU A 44 4.12 -3.65 -12.85
N LEU A 45 4.63 -2.54 -12.33
CA LEU A 45 3.87 -1.29 -12.28
C LEU A 45 3.54 -0.77 -13.68
N ALA A 46 4.48 -0.80 -14.61
CA ALA A 46 4.28 -0.33 -15.97
C ALA A 46 3.14 -1.07 -16.68
N GLU A 47 2.98 -2.38 -16.42
CA GLU A 47 1.89 -3.17 -16.99
C GLU A 47 0.55 -3.00 -16.26
N LEU A 48 0.56 -2.62 -14.97
CA LEU A 48 -0.67 -2.39 -14.20
C LEU A 48 -1.19 -0.94 -14.31
N ALA A 49 -0.31 0.02 -14.57
CA ALA A 49 -0.66 1.45 -14.62
C ALA A 49 -1.80 1.78 -15.61
N PRO A 50 -1.90 1.21 -16.82
CA PRO A 50 -3.00 1.49 -17.72
C PRO A 50 -4.38 1.11 -17.17
N GLU A 51 -4.45 0.11 -16.30
CA GLU A 51 -5.71 -0.35 -15.72
C GLU A 51 -6.06 0.38 -14.41
N PHE A 52 -5.07 0.70 -13.59
CA PHE A 52 -5.27 1.20 -12.22
C PHE A 52 -4.92 2.67 -12.03
N GLY A 53 -4.26 3.26 -13.01
CA GLY A 53 -3.83 4.65 -13.00
C GLY A 53 -4.29 5.51 -14.20
N PRO A 54 -5.46 5.29 -14.84
CA PRO A 54 -5.87 6.09 -15.98
C PRO A 54 -6.02 7.57 -15.58
N GLY A 55 -5.27 8.45 -16.25
CA GLY A 55 -5.28 9.89 -15.96
C GLY A 55 -4.47 10.31 -14.73
N PHE A 56 -3.73 9.38 -14.08
CA PHE A 56 -2.94 9.62 -12.87
C PHE A 56 -1.44 9.42 -13.13
N ALA A 57 -0.65 9.91 -12.19
CA ALA A 57 0.80 9.84 -12.25
C ALA A 57 1.30 8.38 -12.43
N GLU A 58 2.45 8.28 -13.08
CA GLU A 58 3.19 7.03 -13.22
C GLU A 58 3.32 6.31 -11.88
N GLY A 59 3.26 4.96 -11.91
CA GLY A 59 3.52 4.16 -10.74
C GLY A 59 4.91 4.47 -10.15
N LYS A 60 5.01 4.55 -8.83
CA LYS A 60 6.24 4.93 -8.14
C LYS A 60 6.77 3.77 -7.32
N VAL A 61 7.97 3.30 -7.64
CA VAL A 61 8.74 2.41 -6.77
C VAL A 61 9.49 3.24 -5.75
N PHE A 62 9.33 2.92 -4.46
CA PHE A 62 9.99 3.68 -3.40
C PHE A 62 11.50 3.45 -3.40
N ARG A 63 12.23 4.47 -2.96
CA ARG A 63 13.69 4.35 -2.73
C ARG A 63 13.96 3.33 -1.62
N PRO A 64 15.06 2.56 -1.72
CA PRO A 64 15.41 1.57 -0.71
C PRO A 64 15.87 2.19 0.62
N HIS A 65 16.44 3.40 0.59
CA HIS A 65 16.95 4.08 1.77
C HIS A 65 15.84 4.51 2.73
N ARG A 66 16.07 4.32 4.02
CA ARG A 66 15.22 4.83 5.09
C ARG A 66 15.58 6.27 5.45
N ASP A 67 14.62 7.03 5.93
CA ASP A 67 14.89 8.28 6.63
C ASP A 67 15.05 7.98 8.13
N VAL A 68 16.29 7.90 8.57
CA VAL A 68 16.63 7.49 9.93
C VAL A 68 16.94 8.65 10.87
N ARG A 69 16.70 9.91 10.42
CA ARG A 69 17.04 11.11 11.21
C ARG A 69 16.42 11.07 12.60
N PHE A 70 15.16 10.67 12.72
CA PHE A 70 14.41 10.63 13.98
C PHE A 70 14.02 9.20 14.40
N ALA A 71 14.52 8.17 13.73
CA ALA A 71 14.24 6.78 14.07
C ALA A 71 15.19 6.27 15.16
N ALA A 72 14.67 5.43 16.08
CA ALA A 72 15.50 4.72 17.05
C ALA A 72 16.36 3.66 16.34
N ASP A 73 15.78 2.92 15.41
CA ASP A 73 16.50 2.00 14.54
C ASP A 73 17.18 2.77 13.40
N LYS A 74 18.51 2.68 13.35
CA LYS A 74 19.39 3.37 12.39
C LYS A 74 19.71 2.54 11.15
N SER A 75 19.10 1.38 10.97
CA SER A 75 19.27 0.54 9.77
C SER A 75 19.01 1.38 8.51
N PRO A 76 19.98 1.48 7.57
CA PRO A 76 19.91 2.43 6.47
C PRO A 76 18.93 2.05 5.35
N TYR A 77 18.59 0.77 5.23
CA TYR A 77 17.76 0.26 4.14
C TYR A 77 16.42 -0.29 4.63
N LYS A 78 15.41 -0.19 3.78
CA LYS A 78 14.12 -0.86 3.97
C LYS A 78 14.28 -2.35 3.69
N THR A 79 13.66 -3.18 4.49
CA THR A 79 13.64 -4.64 4.32
C THR A 79 12.56 -5.10 3.32
N HIS A 80 12.14 -4.22 2.43
CA HIS A 80 11.15 -4.49 1.38
C HIS A 80 11.29 -3.51 0.21
N CYS A 81 10.86 -3.92 -0.97
CA CYS A 81 10.61 -3.04 -2.11
C CYS A 81 9.11 -2.78 -2.22
N GLY A 82 8.69 -1.57 -1.87
CA GLY A 82 7.31 -1.13 -2.00
C GLY A 82 7.11 -0.25 -3.21
N ALA A 83 5.91 -0.34 -3.81
CA ALA A 83 5.52 0.48 -4.94
C ALA A 83 4.04 0.88 -4.87
N VAL A 84 3.69 2.01 -5.48
CA VAL A 84 2.32 2.53 -5.45
C VAL A 84 1.90 3.08 -6.82
N ILE A 85 0.60 2.96 -7.10
CA ILE A 85 -0.12 3.77 -8.08
C ILE A 85 -1.14 4.58 -7.28
N GLU A 86 -0.98 5.90 -7.23
CA GLU A 86 -1.87 6.80 -6.51
C GLU A 86 -2.94 7.36 -7.44
N GLN A 87 -4.18 7.34 -6.99
CA GLN A 87 -5.29 8.02 -7.66
C GLN A 87 -5.35 9.48 -7.17
N GLY A 88 -4.53 10.34 -7.75
CA GLY A 88 -4.34 11.70 -7.26
C GLY A 88 -3.58 11.71 -5.91
N ARG A 89 -3.25 12.90 -5.38
CA ARG A 89 -2.53 12.99 -4.11
C ARG A 89 -3.43 12.66 -2.92
N GLY A 90 -3.54 11.36 -2.59
CA GLY A 90 -4.12 10.88 -1.34
C GLY A 90 -5.59 10.46 -1.36
N GLY A 91 -6.25 10.37 -2.53
CA GLY A 91 -7.64 9.91 -2.61
C GLY A 91 -7.83 8.40 -2.51
N GLY A 92 -6.76 7.64 -2.49
CA GLY A 92 -6.70 6.20 -2.52
C GLY A 92 -5.49 5.77 -3.33
N ALA A 93 -4.87 4.67 -2.96
CA ALA A 93 -3.70 4.16 -3.64
C ALA A 93 -3.77 2.63 -3.79
N TYR A 94 -3.21 2.13 -4.87
CA TYR A 94 -2.86 0.72 -5.01
C TYR A 94 -1.42 0.53 -4.58
N TYR A 95 -1.18 -0.45 -3.75
CA TYR A 95 0.13 -0.75 -3.18
C TYR A 95 0.54 -2.17 -3.46
N VAL A 96 1.83 -2.38 -3.73
CA VAL A 96 2.46 -3.70 -3.80
C VAL A 96 3.82 -3.66 -3.12
N GLU A 97 4.20 -4.76 -2.47
CA GLU A 97 5.45 -4.90 -1.73
C GLU A 97 6.00 -6.30 -1.90
N LEU A 98 7.31 -6.39 -2.10
CA LEU A 98 8.08 -7.62 -2.00
C LEU A 98 9.07 -7.52 -0.85
N SER A 99 9.12 -8.56 -0.01
CA SER A 99 10.04 -8.70 1.13
C SER A 99 10.45 -10.16 1.30
N SER A 100 11.22 -10.48 2.33
CA SER A 100 11.51 -11.87 2.70
C SER A 100 10.25 -12.66 3.09
N ALA A 101 9.21 -11.99 3.59
CA ALA A 101 7.92 -12.60 3.88
C ALA A 101 7.05 -12.84 2.63
N GLY A 102 7.57 -12.58 1.43
CA GLY A 102 6.90 -12.75 0.16
C GLY A 102 6.21 -11.47 -0.34
N LEU A 103 5.09 -11.65 -1.02
CA LEU A 103 4.36 -10.59 -1.70
C LEU A 103 3.21 -10.05 -0.84
N ARG A 104 3.02 -8.73 -0.87
CA ARG A 104 1.85 -8.08 -0.29
C ARG A 104 1.23 -7.13 -1.32
N ALA A 105 -0.09 -7.16 -1.46
CA ALA A 105 -0.83 -6.17 -2.23
C ALA A 105 -1.84 -5.46 -1.33
N GLY A 106 -2.17 -4.22 -1.65
CA GLY A 106 -3.08 -3.42 -0.86
C GLY A 106 -3.78 -2.31 -1.63
N GLY A 107 -4.74 -1.67 -0.96
CA GLY A 107 -5.41 -0.49 -1.44
C GLY A 107 -6.13 0.26 -0.33
N GLY A 108 -6.36 1.54 -0.54
CA GLY A 108 -7.02 2.43 0.42
C GLY A 108 -6.23 3.69 0.74
N CYS A 109 -6.54 4.29 1.87
CA CYS A 109 -5.95 5.54 2.33
C CYS A 109 -4.77 5.26 3.28
N PHE A 110 -3.58 5.09 2.75
CA PHE A 110 -2.37 4.84 3.55
C PHE A 110 -1.91 6.06 4.33
N HIS A 111 -2.22 7.24 3.83
CA HIS A 111 -1.94 8.52 4.49
C HIS A 111 -3.00 9.53 4.12
N LEU A 112 -3.55 10.22 5.14
CA LEU A 112 -4.52 11.29 4.94
C LEU A 112 -3.95 12.61 5.51
N ALA A 113 -3.94 13.66 4.70
CA ALA A 113 -3.72 15.01 5.18
C ALA A 113 -4.90 15.47 6.05
N SER A 114 -4.75 16.56 6.80
CA SER A 114 -5.77 17.02 7.74
C SER A 114 -7.12 17.31 7.08
N ASP A 115 -7.10 17.94 5.91
CA ASP A 115 -8.29 18.23 5.10
C ASP A 115 -8.96 16.96 4.58
N GLN A 116 -8.15 15.99 4.12
CA GLN A 116 -8.62 14.68 3.70
C GLN A 116 -9.23 13.88 4.85
N LEU A 117 -8.60 13.92 6.03
CA LEU A 117 -9.12 13.26 7.23
C LEU A 117 -10.46 13.86 7.67
N ALA A 118 -10.63 15.18 7.51
CA ALA A 118 -11.91 15.83 7.77
C ALA A 118 -13.00 15.34 6.81
N ARG A 119 -12.71 15.30 5.49
CA ARG A 119 -13.65 14.77 4.48
C ARG A 119 -13.95 13.28 4.68
N PHE A 120 -12.93 12.46 5.02
CA PHE A 120 -13.12 11.05 5.35
C PHE A 120 -14.12 10.90 6.50
N ARG A 121 -13.94 11.63 7.62
CA ARG A 121 -14.83 11.57 8.77
C ARG A 121 -16.25 12.05 8.44
N GLN A 122 -16.38 13.10 7.68
CA GLN A 122 -17.68 13.58 7.20
C GLN A 122 -18.40 12.54 6.34
N ALA A 123 -17.68 11.87 5.43
CA ALA A 123 -18.23 10.80 4.63
C ALA A 123 -18.65 9.58 5.46
N VAL A 124 -17.85 9.19 6.46
CA VAL A 124 -18.17 8.09 7.38
C VAL A 124 -19.38 8.43 8.26
N ASP A 125 -19.50 9.69 8.71
CA ASP A 125 -20.64 10.18 9.50
C ASP A 125 -21.96 10.13 8.71
N THR A 126 -21.91 10.44 7.42
CA THR A 126 -23.05 10.41 6.52
C THR A 126 -23.52 8.97 6.28
N ASP A 127 -24.78 8.67 6.62
CA ASP A 127 -25.31 7.30 6.60
C ASP A 127 -25.11 6.56 5.29
N ILE A 128 -25.40 7.20 4.15
CA ILE A 128 -25.29 6.57 2.84
C ILE A 128 -23.84 6.19 2.50
N HIS A 129 -22.89 7.04 2.84
CA HIS A 129 -21.47 6.83 2.51
C HIS A 129 -20.78 5.93 3.54
N GLY A 130 -21.09 6.11 4.82
CA GLY A 130 -20.58 5.28 5.91
C GLY A 130 -21.00 3.83 5.78
N LYS A 131 -22.31 3.57 5.54
CA LYS A 131 -22.81 2.22 5.31
C LYS A 131 -22.23 1.57 4.05
N ALA A 132 -21.97 2.36 3.00
CA ALA A 132 -21.30 1.86 1.80
C ALA A 132 -19.87 1.40 2.13
N LEU A 133 -19.10 2.20 2.89
CA LEU A 133 -17.76 1.82 3.33
C LEU A 133 -17.77 0.56 4.21
N GLU A 134 -18.69 0.48 5.19
CA GLU A 134 -18.83 -0.71 6.03
C GLU A 134 -19.06 -1.98 5.18
N LYS A 135 -19.95 -1.90 4.19
CA LYS A 135 -20.22 -3.01 3.27
C LYS A 135 -18.99 -3.42 2.45
N ILE A 136 -18.25 -2.45 1.93
CA ILE A 136 -16.98 -2.68 1.17
C ILE A 136 -15.97 -3.39 2.06
N LEU A 137 -15.69 -2.85 3.27
CA LEU A 137 -14.72 -3.42 4.18
C LEU A 137 -15.14 -4.80 4.70
N ALA A 138 -16.42 -5.01 4.94
CA ALA A 138 -16.95 -6.32 5.32
C ALA A 138 -16.78 -7.36 4.20
N SER A 139 -16.99 -6.96 2.94
CA SER A 139 -16.78 -7.82 1.78
C SER A 139 -15.30 -8.20 1.63
N LEU A 140 -14.39 -7.25 1.82
CA LEU A 140 -12.95 -7.50 1.79
C LEU A 140 -12.52 -8.48 2.88
N ARG A 141 -12.99 -8.29 4.13
CA ARG A 141 -12.69 -9.23 5.23
C ARG A 141 -13.14 -10.65 4.92
N LYS A 142 -14.34 -10.83 4.34
CA LYS A 142 -14.87 -12.15 3.94
C LYS A 142 -14.02 -12.86 2.89
N THR A 143 -13.26 -12.10 2.10
CA THR A 143 -12.38 -12.63 1.05
C THR A 143 -10.91 -12.71 1.47
N GLY A 144 -10.63 -12.62 2.78
CA GLY A 144 -9.30 -12.82 3.34
C GLY A 144 -8.40 -11.58 3.35
N TRP A 145 -8.99 -10.37 3.25
CA TRP A 145 -8.25 -9.12 3.41
C TRP A 145 -8.21 -8.68 4.86
N GLU A 146 -7.05 -8.23 5.29
CA GLU A 146 -6.88 -7.54 6.56
C GLU A 146 -7.11 -6.04 6.37
N ILE A 147 -7.96 -5.45 7.21
CA ILE A 147 -8.16 -4.01 7.26
C ILE A 147 -7.27 -3.45 8.35
N LYS A 148 -6.33 -2.61 7.95
CA LYS A 148 -5.31 -1.99 8.80
C LYS A 148 -5.41 -0.47 8.74
N GLY A 149 -4.69 0.19 9.63
CA GLY A 149 -4.57 1.65 9.65
C GLY A 149 -4.15 2.15 11.01
N ASP A 150 -3.79 3.42 11.05
CA ASP A 150 -3.55 4.13 12.29
C ASP A 150 -4.88 4.67 12.81
N ALA A 151 -5.21 4.39 14.06
CA ALA A 151 -6.46 4.78 14.68
C ALA A 151 -6.25 5.46 16.03
N LEU A 152 -7.10 6.43 16.34
CA LEU A 152 -7.15 7.05 17.65
C LEU A 152 -7.61 6.02 18.70
N LYS A 153 -7.05 6.10 19.89
CA LYS A 153 -7.51 5.30 21.05
C LYS A 153 -8.87 5.76 21.55
N THR A 154 -9.17 7.05 21.41
CA THR A 154 -10.41 7.69 21.84
C THR A 154 -11.21 8.20 20.65
N LYS A 155 -12.44 8.63 20.86
CA LYS A 155 -13.26 9.26 19.83
C LYS A 155 -12.60 10.52 19.28
N PRO A 156 -12.73 10.82 17.98
CA PRO A 156 -12.31 12.11 17.44
C PRO A 156 -13.23 13.22 17.95
N ARG A 157 -12.68 14.44 18.04
CA ARG A 157 -13.43 15.62 18.47
C ARG A 157 -14.62 15.87 17.54
N GLY A 158 -15.78 16.19 18.13
CA GLY A 158 -17.01 16.52 17.40
C GLY A 158 -17.95 15.32 17.16
N PHE A 159 -17.58 14.09 17.57
CA PHE A 159 -18.41 12.90 17.42
C PHE A 159 -18.84 12.33 18.77
N ALA A 160 -20.03 11.72 18.82
CA ALA A 160 -20.57 11.07 20.01
C ALA A 160 -19.86 9.74 20.30
N GLU A 161 -19.91 9.29 21.57
CA GLU A 161 -19.29 8.01 21.96
C GLU A 161 -20.09 6.81 21.50
N ASP A 162 -21.38 6.96 21.32
CA ASP A 162 -22.33 5.96 20.85
C ASP A 162 -22.53 5.98 19.33
N HIS A 163 -21.70 6.73 18.60
CA HIS A 163 -21.81 6.80 17.15
C HIS A 163 -21.67 5.40 16.50
N PRO A 164 -22.61 4.96 15.64
CA PRO A 164 -22.67 3.57 15.11
C PRO A 164 -21.42 3.18 14.31
N ARG A 165 -20.69 4.14 13.76
CA ARG A 165 -19.45 3.93 13.00
C ARG A 165 -18.22 4.52 13.69
N LEU A 166 -18.21 4.56 15.03
CA LEU A 166 -17.14 5.16 15.80
C LEU A 166 -15.77 4.54 15.47
N ASP A 167 -15.71 3.23 15.27
CA ASP A 167 -14.46 2.54 14.94
C ASP A 167 -13.87 3.02 13.60
N LEU A 168 -14.71 3.32 12.60
CA LEU A 168 -14.26 3.91 11.34
C LEU A 168 -13.82 5.36 11.52
N LEU A 169 -14.52 6.14 12.33
CA LEU A 169 -14.18 7.54 12.61
C LEU A 169 -12.84 7.70 13.34
N ARG A 170 -12.40 6.68 14.09
CA ARG A 170 -11.11 6.67 14.78
C ARG A 170 -9.91 6.58 13.83
N TYR A 171 -10.09 6.05 12.61
CA TYR A 171 -8.98 5.93 11.68
C TYR A 171 -8.40 7.29 11.27
N ARG A 172 -7.06 7.34 11.20
CA ARG A 172 -6.26 8.41 10.61
C ARG A 172 -5.64 7.97 9.27
N SER A 173 -5.55 6.69 9.07
CA SER A 173 -5.33 6.00 7.80
C SER A 173 -6.13 4.72 7.82
N VAL A 174 -6.62 4.26 6.68
CA VAL A 174 -7.35 2.99 6.56
C VAL A 174 -7.06 2.37 5.21
N TYR A 175 -6.61 1.13 5.21
CA TYR A 175 -6.25 0.40 4.00
C TYR A 175 -6.48 -1.11 4.19
N ALA A 176 -6.71 -1.78 3.09
CA ALA A 176 -6.82 -3.23 3.03
C ALA A 176 -5.52 -3.82 2.50
N VAL A 177 -5.05 -4.92 3.08
CA VAL A 177 -3.87 -5.66 2.62
C VAL A 177 -4.14 -7.15 2.57
N ARG A 178 -3.49 -7.81 1.62
CA ARG A 178 -3.42 -9.25 1.49
C ARG A 178 -1.98 -9.65 1.23
N SER A 179 -1.51 -10.70 1.92
CA SER A 179 -0.15 -11.20 1.80
C SER A 179 -0.15 -12.64 1.30
N TRP A 180 0.92 -13.01 0.63
CA TRP A 180 1.22 -14.37 0.19
C TRP A 180 2.67 -14.66 0.61
N GLU A 181 2.87 -15.81 1.23
CA GLU A 181 4.20 -16.32 1.51
C GLU A 181 4.98 -16.55 0.20
N PRO A 182 6.32 -16.61 0.26
CA PRO A 182 7.12 -16.91 -0.92
C PRO A 182 6.68 -18.23 -1.54
N ASP A 183 6.40 -18.21 -2.84
CA ASP A 183 6.06 -19.37 -3.66
C ASP A 183 6.57 -19.18 -5.10
N ASP A 184 6.57 -20.25 -5.90
CA ASP A 184 7.05 -20.24 -7.27
C ASP A 184 6.38 -19.18 -8.15
N THR A 185 5.14 -18.79 -7.83
CA THR A 185 4.42 -17.75 -8.56
C THR A 185 5.14 -16.40 -8.55
N LEU A 186 5.95 -16.12 -7.52
CA LEU A 186 6.75 -14.90 -7.46
C LEU A 186 7.70 -14.75 -8.65
N HIS A 187 8.25 -15.86 -9.10
CA HIS A 187 9.27 -15.93 -10.15
C HIS A 187 8.67 -16.07 -11.56
N GLU A 188 7.35 -16.04 -11.65
CA GLU A 188 6.61 -16.23 -12.90
C GLU A 188 5.76 -15.02 -13.27
N ARG A 189 5.36 -14.95 -14.53
CA ARG A 189 4.38 -13.94 -14.99
C ARG A 189 3.04 -14.01 -14.25
N ALA A 190 2.66 -15.15 -13.72
CA ALA A 190 1.46 -15.36 -12.91
C ALA A 190 1.39 -14.43 -11.68
N CYS A 191 2.54 -13.94 -11.18
CA CYS A 191 2.60 -12.93 -10.13
C CYS A 191 1.89 -11.62 -10.52
N LEU A 192 2.02 -11.17 -11.77
CA LEU A 192 1.29 -10.00 -12.29
C LEU A 192 -0.23 -10.20 -12.19
N ASP A 193 -0.72 -11.38 -12.57
CA ASP A 193 -2.16 -11.68 -12.52
C ASP A 193 -2.67 -11.78 -11.08
N ARG A 194 -1.83 -12.29 -10.16
CA ARG A 194 -2.10 -12.27 -8.71
C ARG A 194 -2.29 -10.85 -8.19
N VAL A 195 -1.38 -9.93 -8.50
CA VAL A 195 -1.48 -8.51 -8.08
C VAL A 195 -2.67 -7.83 -8.75
N ARG A 196 -2.86 -8.04 -10.06
CA ARG A 196 -4.00 -7.50 -10.82
C ARG A 196 -5.34 -7.92 -10.21
N LYS A 197 -5.51 -9.21 -9.91
CA LYS A 197 -6.71 -9.75 -9.26
C LYS A 197 -6.92 -9.14 -7.87
N ALA A 198 -5.87 -9.00 -7.09
CA ALA A 198 -5.93 -8.38 -5.78
C ALA A 198 -6.36 -6.91 -5.88
N TRP A 199 -5.77 -6.13 -6.77
CA TRP A 199 -6.11 -4.72 -6.93
C TRP A 199 -7.53 -4.51 -7.48
N ARG A 200 -8.04 -5.41 -8.32
CA ARG A 200 -9.45 -5.40 -8.72
C ARG A 200 -10.41 -5.61 -7.54
N GLN A 201 -10.03 -6.41 -6.56
CA GLN A 201 -10.85 -6.64 -5.36
C GLN A 201 -10.94 -5.39 -4.46
N VAL A 202 -9.87 -4.60 -4.34
CA VAL A 202 -9.87 -3.36 -3.53
C VAL A 202 -10.33 -2.13 -4.32
N ARG A 203 -10.64 -2.27 -5.60
CA ARG A 203 -11.04 -1.16 -6.48
C ARG A 203 -12.19 -0.34 -5.89
N ALA A 204 -13.26 -1.00 -5.44
CA ALA A 204 -14.43 -0.31 -4.87
C ALA A 204 -14.06 0.54 -3.64
N PHE A 205 -13.07 0.11 -2.86
CA PHE A 205 -12.57 0.90 -1.74
C PHE A 205 -11.80 2.13 -2.21
N ASN A 206 -10.91 1.99 -3.20
CA ASN A 206 -10.17 3.10 -3.76
C ASN A 206 -11.11 4.11 -4.46
N GLU A 207 -12.13 3.65 -5.18
CA GLU A 207 -13.15 4.49 -5.79
C GLU A 207 -13.94 5.27 -4.73
N TRP A 208 -14.38 4.59 -3.66
CA TRP A 208 -15.03 5.26 -2.54
C TRP A 208 -14.13 6.34 -1.93
N ALA A 209 -12.85 6.04 -1.72
CA ALA A 209 -11.87 6.98 -1.18
C ALA A 209 -11.64 8.16 -2.14
N HIS A 210 -11.52 7.89 -3.45
CA HIS A 210 -11.37 8.93 -4.46
C HIS A 210 -12.58 9.89 -4.46
N ASP A 211 -13.80 9.35 -4.45
CA ASP A 211 -15.03 10.13 -4.57
C ASP A 211 -15.35 10.94 -3.29
N ARG A 212 -14.96 10.44 -2.12
CA ARG A 212 -15.38 11.00 -0.82
C ARG A 212 -14.28 11.74 -0.09
N VAL A 213 -13.03 11.35 -0.33
CA VAL A 213 -11.85 11.98 0.29
C VAL A 213 -11.14 12.88 -0.70
N GLY A 214 -10.85 12.37 -1.89
CA GLY A 214 -10.21 13.10 -2.98
C GLY A 214 -8.78 13.57 -2.67
N PRO A 215 -8.18 14.36 -3.56
CA PRO A 215 -6.84 14.93 -3.37
C PRO A 215 -6.81 15.96 -2.23
N SER A 216 -5.64 16.12 -1.60
CA SER A 216 -5.45 17.18 -0.60
C SER A 216 -5.32 18.55 -1.28
N GLU A 217 -6.03 19.53 -0.73
CA GLU A 217 -5.90 20.94 -1.10
C GLU A 217 -4.63 21.57 -0.49
N ASN A 218 -4.08 20.94 0.55
CA ASN A 218 -2.86 21.35 1.25
C ASN A 218 -1.79 20.27 1.15
N PRO A 219 -1.24 19.97 -0.04
CA PRO A 219 -0.23 18.94 -0.18
C PRO A 219 1.02 19.34 0.63
N ARG A 220 1.53 18.42 1.46
CA ARG A 220 2.83 18.63 2.13
C ARG A 220 3.88 18.89 1.06
N ARG A 221 4.62 19.96 1.23
CA ARG A 221 5.79 20.33 0.42
C ARG A 221 6.91 19.29 0.53
#